data_725238be9787778326a00eb01c59635d
#
_entry.id   725238be9787778326a00eb01c59635d
#
_cell.length_a   1.000
_cell.length_b   1.000
_cell.length_c   1.000
_cell.angle_alpha   90.00
_cell.angle_beta   90.00
_cell.angle_gamma   90.00
#
_symmetry.space_group_name_H-M   'P 1'
#
loop_
_entity.id
_entity.type
_entity.pdbx_description
1 polymer ?
#
loop_
_entity_poly.entity_id
_entity_poly.type
_entity_poly.pdbx_seq_one_letter_code
_entity_poly.pdbx_strand_id
1 'polypeptide(L)'
;IPTLRANYLLVKNIDVGGLQISDYRRRRPDLTAKCFAQIFELYELGKISPLPTEIIPLEQFAEGLGRVRDRSVRGRIVLTQDR
;
A
#
# COMPACT_ATOMS: atom_id res chain seq x y z
N ILE A 1 9.74 -16.79 -3.21
CA ILE A 1 9.10 -16.78 -1.88
C ILE A 1 10.18 -17.01 -0.83
N PRO A 2 10.32 -16.08 0.11
CA PRO A 2 11.35 -16.23 1.13
C PRO A 2 11.06 -17.38 2.10
N THR A 3 12.13 -17.93 2.64
CA THR A 3 12.04 -19.01 3.62
C THR A 3 12.55 -18.47 4.96
N LEU A 4 11.87 -18.82 6.05
CA LEU A 4 12.26 -18.42 7.38
C LEU A 4 12.72 -19.61 8.20
N ARG A 5 13.93 -19.53 8.78
CA ARG A 5 14.42 -20.56 9.69
C ARG A 5 13.90 -20.27 11.10
N ALA A 6 13.13 -21.19 11.66
CA ALA A 6 12.48 -20.99 12.94
C ALA A 6 13.45 -20.79 14.09
N ASN A 7 14.66 -21.35 14.00
CA ASN A 7 15.66 -21.18 15.06
C ASN A 7 16.13 -19.74 15.24
N TYR A 8 16.04 -18.91 14.18
CA TYR A 8 16.40 -17.50 14.31
C TYR A 8 15.46 -16.75 15.22
N LEU A 9 14.20 -17.16 15.29
CA LEU A 9 13.23 -16.53 16.18
C LEU A 9 13.66 -16.65 17.63
N LEU A 10 14.14 -17.83 18.01
CA LEU A 10 14.63 -18.09 19.37
C LEU A 10 15.92 -17.34 19.66
N VAL A 11 16.88 -17.43 18.75
CA VAL A 11 18.22 -16.85 18.95
C VAL A 11 18.16 -15.33 19.06
N LYS A 12 17.30 -14.70 18.27
CA LYS A 12 17.22 -13.23 18.19
C LYS A 12 16.10 -12.62 19.03
N ASN A 13 15.31 -13.43 19.72
CA ASN A 13 14.18 -12.97 20.52
C ASN A 13 13.22 -12.08 19.69
N ILE A 14 12.81 -12.57 18.52
CA ILE A 14 11.90 -11.85 17.64
C ILE A 14 10.65 -12.68 17.39
N ASP A 15 9.58 -11.98 17.06
CA ASP A 15 8.33 -12.60 16.66
C ASP A 15 8.11 -12.31 15.18
N VAL A 16 7.48 -13.27 14.48
CA VAL A 16 7.10 -13.11 13.10
C VAL A 16 5.64 -13.46 12.94
N GLY A 17 4.88 -12.53 12.43
CA GLY A 17 3.45 -12.73 12.18
C GLY A 17 3.12 -12.53 10.72
N GLY A 18 2.08 -13.23 10.26
CA GLY A 18 1.57 -13.05 8.92
C GLY A 18 0.31 -12.20 8.94
N LEU A 19 0.15 -11.37 7.91
CA LEU A 19 -1.03 -10.55 7.75
C LEU A 19 -1.46 -10.58 6.28
N GLN A 20 -2.70 -10.96 6.06
CA GLN A 20 -3.28 -10.90 4.72
C GLN A 20 -4.56 -10.09 4.80
N ILE A 21 -4.52 -8.90 4.20
CA ILE A 21 -5.65 -7.95 4.30
C ILE A 21 -6.91 -8.47 3.62
N SER A 22 -6.79 -9.23 2.55
CA SER A 22 -7.95 -9.77 1.85
C SER A 22 -8.71 -10.78 2.71
N ASP A 23 -8.01 -11.54 3.53
CA ASP A 23 -8.63 -12.47 4.46
C ASP A 23 -9.39 -11.72 5.57
N TYR A 24 -8.79 -10.68 6.12
CA TYR A 24 -9.46 -9.81 7.09
C TYR A 24 -10.71 -9.16 6.50
N ARG A 25 -10.61 -8.70 5.26
CA ARG A 25 -11.74 -8.05 4.59
C ARG A 25 -12.92 -9.00 4.44
N ARG A 26 -12.65 -10.28 4.21
CA ARG A 26 -13.68 -11.29 4.03
C ARG A 26 -14.26 -11.78 5.36
N ARG A 27 -13.40 -12.06 6.34
CA ARG A 27 -13.81 -12.66 7.61
C ARG A 27 -14.17 -11.67 8.68
N ARG A 28 -13.52 -10.52 8.69
CA ARG A 28 -13.74 -9.48 9.69
C ARG A 28 -13.88 -8.12 9.02
N PRO A 29 -14.95 -7.94 8.23
CA PRO A 29 -15.17 -6.64 7.56
C PRO A 29 -15.36 -5.51 8.56
N ASP A 30 -15.86 -5.79 9.76
CA ASP A 30 -16.01 -4.81 10.83
C ASP A 30 -14.67 -4.21 11.25
N LEU A 31 -13.65 -5.05 11.43
CA LEU A 31 -12.31 -4.61 11.81
C LEU A 31 -11.66 -3.83 10.68
N THR A 32 -11.84 -4.28 9.44
CA THR A 32 -11.28 -3.60 8.27
C THR A 32 -11.87 -2.20 8.13
N ALA A 33 -13.18 -2.07 8.26
CA ALA A 33 -13.85 -0.78 8.19
C ALA A 33 -13.40 0.16 9.29
N LYS A 34 -13.24 -0.35 10.50
CA LYS A 34 -12.76 0.43 11.63
C LYS A 34 -11.34 0.92 11.41
N CYS A 35 -10.48 0.06 10.85
CA CYS A 35 -9.10 0.40 10.55
C CYS A 35 -9.03 1.52 9.51
N PHE A 36 -9.80 1.42 8.43
CA PHE A 36 -9.83 2.46 7.41
C PHE A 36 -10.37 3.79 7.97
N ALA A 37 -11.38 3.73 8.83
CA ALA A 37 -11.91 4.94 9.47
C ALA A 37 -10.83 5.65 10.28
N GLN A 38 -10.02 4.90 11.02
CA GLN A 38 -8.91 5.46 11.79
C GLN A 38 -7.82 6.04 10.90
N ILE A 39 -7.53 5.40 9.77
CA ILE A 39 -6.53 5.92 8.82
C ILE A 39 -7.00 7.25 8.24
N PHE A 40 -8.26 7.36 7.84
CA PHE A 40 -8.80 8.60 7.31
C PHE A 40 -8.83 9.71 8.35
N GLU A 41 -9.13 9.36 9.59
CA GLU A 41 -9.08 10.34 10.69
C GLU A 41 -7.66 10.88 10.90
N LEU A 42 -6.66 10.01 10.87
CA LEU A 42 -5.26 10.44 10.99
C LEU A 42 -4.86 11.38 9.84
N TYR A 43 -5.35 11.11 8.65
CA TYR A 43 -5.11 11.98 7.51
C TYR A 43 -5.76 13.35 7.70
N GLU A 44 -7.01 13.39 8.16
CA GLU A 44 -7.70 14.66 8.41
C GLU A 44 -7.02 15.48 9.50
N LEU A 45 -6.44 14.83 10.49
CA LEU A 45 -5.69 15.49 11.56
C LEU A 45 -4.29 15.90 11.12
N GLY A 46 -3.88 15.60 9.90
CA GLY A 46 -2.56 15.97 9.38
C GLY A 46 -1.42 15.13 9.92
N LYS A 47 -1.71 14.00 10.57
CA LYS A 47 -0.69 13.15 11.16
C LYS A 47 -0.04 12.20 10.17
N ILE A 48 -0.73 11.89 9.08
CA ILE A 48 -0.18 11.09 7.99
C ILE A 48 -0.46 11.78 6.66
N SER A 49 0.41 11.56 5.69
CA SER A 49 0.25 12.09 4.34
C SER A 49 0.42 10.97 3.33
N PRO A 50 -0.40 10.94 2.29
CA PRO A 50 -0.22 9.94 1.23
C PRO A 50 1.06 10.21 0.45
N LEU A 51 1.52 9.19 -0.26
CA LEU A 51 2.64 9.36 -1.19
C LEU A 51 2.27 10.38 -2.27
N PRO A 52 3.27 11.10 -2.82
CA PRO A 52 3.01 12.02 -3.91
C PRO A 52 2.28 11.35 -5.06
N THR A 53 1.35 12.07 -5.67
CA THR A 53 0.60 11.58 -6.82
C THR A 53 0.91 12.47 -8.00
N GLU A 54 1.34 11.86 -9.10
CA GLU A 54 1.54 12.55 -10.36
C GLU A 54 0.36 12.25 -11.27
N ILE A 55 -0.23 13.29 -11.86
CA ILE A 55 -1.40 13.15 -12.72
C ILE A 55 -0.96 13.38 -14.16
N ILE A 56 -1.21 12.40 -15.02
CA ILE A 56 -0.90 12.51 -16.44
C ILE A 56 -2.14 12.20 -17.29
N PRO A 57 -2.21 12.70 -18.52
CA PRO A 57 -3.35 12.39 -19.39
C PRO A 57 -3.41 10.91 -19.73
N LEU A 58 -4.61 10.41 -19.98
CA LEU A 58 -4.83 9.00 -20.33
C LEU A 58 -4.02 8.59 -21.56
N GLU A 59 -3.85 9.50 -22.52
CA GLU A 59 -3.10 9.23 -23.75
C GLU A 59 -1.64 8.87 -23.49
N GLN A 60 -1.10 9.25 -22.33
CA GLN A 60 0.27 8.95 -21.94
C GLN A 60 0.38 7.69 -21.09
N PHE A 61 -0.58 6.80 -21.20
CA PHE A 61 -0.61 5.60 -20.36
C PHE A 61 0.65 4.72 -20.53
N ALA A 62 1.14 4.61 -21.76
CA ALA A 62 2.32 3.78 -22.04
C ALA A 62 3.56 4.32 -21.33
N GLU A 63 3.74 5.65 -21.33
CA GLU A 63 4.83 6.29 -20.61
C GLU A 63 4.69 6.05 -19.10
N GLY A 64 3.48 6.22 -18.55
CA GLY A 64 3.22 6.00 -17.15
C GLY A 64 3.52 4.56 -16.72
N LEU A 65 3.06 3.59 -17.48
CA LEU A 65 3.35 2.19 -17.20
C LEU A 65 4.84 1.88 -17.28
N GLY A 66 5.52 2.47 -18.26
CA GLY A 66 6.97 2.30 -18.40
C GLY A 66 7.73 2.83 -17.18
N ARG A 67 7.33 3.99 -16.67
CA ARG A 67 7.96 4.58 -15.49
C ARG A 67 7.73 3.74 -14.25
N VAL A 68 6.56 3.15 -14.08
CA VAL A 68 6.27 2.23 -12.98
C VAL A 68 7.13 0.97 -13.10
N ARG A 69 7.20 0.40 -14.31
CA ARG A 69 8.03 -0.77 -14.57
C ARG A 69 9.51 -0.51 -14.26
N ASP A 70 10.00 0.65 -14.64
CA ASP A 70 11.40 1.03 -14.45
C ASP A 70 11.68 1.56 -13.04
N ARG A 71 10.64 1.65 -12.20
CA ARG A 71 10.74 2.14 -10.83
C ARG A 71 11.30 3.56 -10.72
N SER A 72 11.02 4.38 -11.73
CA SER A 72 11.45 5.80 -11.73
C SER A 72 10.43 6.72 -11.07
N VAL A 73 9.31 6.18 -10.59
CA VAL A 73 8.25 6.92 -9.93
C VAL A 73 8.36 6.72 -8.41
N ARG A 74 8.33 7.82 -7.65
CA ARG A 74 8.41 7.75 -6.18
C ARG A 74 7.08 7.55 -5.50
N GLY A 75 6.00 7.81 -6.18
CA GLY A 75 4.68 7.71 -5.62
C GLY A 75 3.75 6.98 -6.56
N ARG A 76 2.62 7.58 -6.79
CA ARG A 76 1.58 6.98 -7.61
C ARG A 76 1.35 7.83 -8.85
N ILE A 77 1.07 7.18 -9.97
CA ILE A 77 0.65 7.86 -11.18
C ILE A 77 -0.85 7.63 -11.36
N VAL A 78 -1.57 8.71 -11.60
CA VAL A 78 -3.01 8.67 -11.88
C VAL A 78 -3.23 9.14 -13.31
N LEU A 79 -3.97 8.37 -14.07
CA LEU A 79 -4.35 8.74 -15.43
C LEU A 79 -5.70 9.44 -15.39
N THR A 80 -5.80 10.58 -16.04
CA THR A 80 -7.04 11.35 -16.08
C THR A 80 -7.60 11.41 -17.48
N GLN A 81 -8.93 11.44 -17.57
CA GLN A 81 -9.62 11.68 -18.81
C GLN A 81 -10.05 13.14 -18.82
N ASP A 82 -9.26 13.95 -19.47
CA ASP A 82 -9.59 15.37 -19.65
C ASP A 82 -10.41 15.55 -20.92
N ARG A 83 -11.41 16.38 -20.81
CA ARG A 83 -12.21 16.78 -21.95
C ARG A 83 -12.01 18.24 -22.27
#